data_b35a7157a8f76418447a504374207ade
#
_entry.id   b35a7157a8f76418447a504374207ade
#
_cell.length_a   1.000
_cell.length_b   1.000
_cell.length_c   1.000
_cell.angle_alpha   90.00
_cell.angle_beta   90.00
_cell.angle_gamma   90.00
#
_symmetry.space_group_name_H-M   'P 1'
#
loop_
_entity.id
_entity.type
_entity.pdbx_description
1 polymer ?
#
loop_
_entity_poly.entity_id
_entity_poly.type
_entity_poly.pdbx_seq_one_letter_code
_entity_poly.pdbx_strand_id
1 'polypeptide(L)'
;MARHYLFTSESVTEGHPDKVCDQISDAVLDAILAEDPQGRVACETTACTGLIHVMGEITTTCYVDIPKIVREVVREIGYDRGKYGFDCDTCAVITSIDEQSPDIALGVDKSLESKETGDAELSNGAGDQGMMFGYACDETPELMPLPLALAQKLALRLAAVRKSGQLTYLRPDGKSQVTVEYDEQNRPVRVDTVVVSTQHDQDVSLDTIRADMIEHVIKAVIPPALLDENTKYYVNPTGRFVRGGPAADSGLTGRKIIVDTYGGSAPHGGGCFSGKDPTK
;
A
#
# COMPACT_ATOMS: atom_id res chain seq x y z
N MET A 1 -8.55 -35.16 -17.26
CA MET A 1 -8.43 -33.72 -17.57
C MET A 1 -7.40 -33.14 -16.65
N ALA A 2 -6.44 -32.38 -17.19
CA ALA A 2 -5.48 -31.66 -16.38
C ALA A 2 -6.23 -30.73 -15.40
N ARG A 3 -5.86 -30.70 -14.14
CA ARG A 3 -6.53 -29.92 -13.11
C ARG A 3 -5.87 -28.54 -13.05
N HIS A 4 -6.43 -27.57 -13.78
CA HIS A 4 -6.05 -26.18 -13.64
C HIS A 4 -6.76 -25.53 -12.44
N TYR A 5 -6.13 -24.52 -11.82
CA TYR A 5 -6.74 -23.72 -10.77
C TYR A 5 -6.47 -22.23 -10.98
N LEU A 6 -7.30 -21.39 -10.37
CA LEU A 6 -7.17 -19.94 -10.42
C LEU A 6 -6.64 -19.42 -9.09
N PHE A 7 -5.70 -18.48 -9.16
CA PHE A 7 -5.22 -17.73 -7.99
C PHE A 7 -5.28 -16.22 -8.25
N THR A 8 -5.74 -15.47 -7.26
CA THR A 8 -6.00 -14.04 -7.40
C THR A 8 -5.25 -13.24 -6.35
N SER A 9 -4.63 -12.14 -6.78
CA SER A 9 -4.08 -11.11 -5.89
C SER A 9 -4.55 -9.73 -6.31
N GLU A 10 -4.54 -8.80 -5.37
CA GLU A 10 -4.93 -7.41 -5.59
C GLU A 10 -3.84 -6.43 -5.18
N SER A 11 -3.96 -5.20 -5.65
CA SER A 11 -3.19 -4.06 -5.19
C SER A 11 -4.02 -2.79 -5.27
N VAL A 12 -3.52 -1.72 -4.69
CA VAL A 12 -4.15 -0.40 -4.69
C VAL A 12 -3.15 0.68 -5.03
N THR A 13 -3.64 1.82 -5.53
CA THR A 13 -2.79 2.97 -5.83
C THR A 13 -2.42 3.74 -4.57
N GLU A 14 -1.45 4.65 -4.71
CA GLU A 14 -1.01 5.58 -3.66
C GLU A 14 -2.15 6.44 -3.07
N GLY A 15 -3.21 6.69 -3.84
CA GLY A 15 -4.37 7.49 -3.42
C GLY A 15 -5.48 6.69 -2.74
N HIS A 16 -5.35 5.37 -2.60
CA HIS A 16 -6.27 4.59 -1.77
C HIS A 16 -6.20 5.04 -0.30
N PRO A 17 -7.33 5.21 0.41
CA PRO A 17 -7.32 5.76 1.78
C PRO A 17 -6.35 5.09 2.74
N ASP A 18 -6.28 3.77 2.76
CA ASP A 18 -5.34 3.03 3.62
C ASP A 18 -3.88 3.30 3.20
N LYS A 19 -3.59 3.39 1.89
CA LYS A 19 -2.24 3.69 1.41
C LYS A 19 -1.83 5.15 1.61
N VAL A 20 -2.75 6.08 1.64
CA VAL A 20 -2.50 7.45 2.09
C VAL A 20 -2.01 7.43 3.55
N CYS A 21 -2.66 6.65 4.41
CA CYS A 21 -2.27 6.51 5.81
C CYS A 21 -0.91 5.83 5.97
N ASP A 22 -0.65 4.75 5.24
CA ASP A 22 0.65 4.07 5.24
C ASP A 22 1.78 5.04 4.86
N GLN A 23 1.64 5.77 3.76
CA GLN A 23 2.65 6.72 3.29
C GLN A 23 2.90 7.87 4.27
N ILE A 24 1.86 8.36 4.96
CA ILE A 24 2.02 9.39 6.00
C ILE A 24 2.80 8.82 7.17
N SER A 25 2.44 7.64 7.66
CA SER A 25 3.14 6.99 8.78
C SER A 25 4.60 6.70 8.45
N ASP A 26 4.89 6.25 7.22
CA ASP A 26 6.24 6.02 6.72
C ASP A 26 7.04 7.33 6.60
N ALA A 27 6.43 8.40 6.10
CA ALA A 27 7.10 9.70 5.97
C ALA A 27 7.45 10.31 7.34
N VAL A 28 6.63 10.09 8.37
CA VAL A 28 6.95 10.49 9.75
C VAL A 28 8.12 9.66 10.28
N LEU A 29 8.10 8.34 10.08
CA LEU A 29 9.20 7.44 10.43
C LEU A 29 10.50 7.84 9.75
N ASP A 30 10.49 8.06 8.44
CA ASP A 30 11.65 8.44 7.64
C ASP A 30 12.26 9.75 8.11
N ALA A 31 11.42 10.76 8.40
CA ALA A 31 11.86 12.06 8.90
C ALA A 31 12.56 11.95 10.26
N ILE A 32 12.08 11.08 11.14
CA ILE A 32 12.69 10.84 12.45
C ILE A 32 14.01 10.09 12.29
N LEU A 33 14.03 8.96 11.57
CA LEU A 33 15.22 8.12 11.42
C LEU A 33 16.35 8.83 10.67
N ALA A 34 16.02 9.80 9.80
CA ALA A 34 17.03 10.63 9.12
C ALA A 34 17.85 11.49 10.09
N GLU A 35 17.26 11.95 11.20
CA GLU A 35 17.92 12.79 12.21
C GLU A 35 18.29 12.01 13.47
N ASP A 36 17.50 11.02 13.84
CA ASP A 36 17.68 10.16 15.02
C ASP A 36 17.57 8.69 14.62
N PRO A 37 18.64 8.04 14.13
CA PRO A 37 18.63 6.63 13.72
C PRO A 37 18.30 5.64 14.87
N GLN A 38 18.32 6.08 16.12
CA GLN A 38 17.95 5.27 17.29
C GLN A 38 16.53 5.59 17.80
N GLY A 39 15.80 6.46 17.12
CA GLY A 39 14.42 6.81 17.45
C GLY A 39 13.52 5.57 17.51
N ARG A 40 12.62 5.55 18.50
CA ARG A 40 11.59 4.51 18.64
C ARG A 40 10.28 5.06 18.11
N VAL A 41 9.77 4.43 17.07
CA VAL A 41 8.61 4.95 16.33
C VAL A 41 7.58 3.85 16.12
N ALA A 42 6.39 4.09 16.63
CA ALA A 42 5.18 3.35 16.30
C ALA A 42 4.12 4.40 15.91
N CYS A 43 4.12 4.76 14.62
CA CYS A 43 3.26 5.79 14.06
C CYS A 43 2.08 5.16 13.33
N GLU A 44 0.87 5.57 13.70
CA GLU A 44 -0.38 5.19 13.07
C GLU A 44 -1.05 6.44 12.48
N THR A 45 -1.76 6.26 11.39
CA THR A 45 -2.52 7.34 10.75
C THR A 45 -3.93 6.87 10.42
N THR A 46 -4.91 7.71 10.66
CA THR A 46 -6.26 7.55 10.12
C THR A 46 -6.61 8.73 9.22
N ALA A 47 -7.37 8.47 8.17
CA ALA A 47 -7.86 9.49 7.26
C ALA A 47 -9.34 9.28 6.96
N CYS A 48 -10.13 10.35 6.97
CA CYS A 48 -11.53 10.37 6.56
C CYS A 48 -11.86 11.73 5.95
N THR A 49 -13.14 11.96 5.64
CA THR A 49 -13.57 13.22 5.02
C THR A 49 -13.03 14.46 5.74
N GLY A 50 -12.06 15.13 5.11
CA GLY A 50 -11.51 16.40 5.59
C GLY A 50 -10.59 16.32 6.82
N LEU A 51 -10.24 15.13 7.31
CA LEU A 51 -9.44 14.93 8.52
C LEU A 51 -8.36 13.87 8.32
N ILE A 52 -7.17 14.17 8.81
CA ILE A 52 -6.09 13.22 9.06
C ILE A 52 -5.73 13.28 10.54
N HIS A 53 -5.67 12.14 11.19
CA HIS A 53 -5.21 12.01 12.57
C HIS A 53 -3.97 11.11 12.59
N VAL A 54 -2.85 11.67 13.04
CA VAL A 54 -1.59 10.94 13.26
C VAL A 54 -1.45 10.69 14.76
N MET A 55 -1.26 9.43 15.13
CA MET A 55 -1.21 9.01 16.53
C MET A 55 -0.17 7.92 16.73
N GLY A 56 0.18 7.67 17.95
CA GLY A 56 1.10 6.59 18.32
C GLY A 56 2.11 6.98 19.37
N GLU A 57 3.13 6.12 19.53
CA GLU A 57 4.17 6.27 20.51
C GLU A 57 5.51 6.53 19.81
N ILE A 58 6.13 7.67 20.12
CA ILE A 58 7.40 8.09 19.52
C ILE A 58 8.32 8.60 20.62
N THR A 59 9.49 7.97 20.74
CA THR A 59 10.58 8.43 21.60
C THR A 59 11.76 8.80 20.71
N THR A 60 12.10 10.07 20.64
CA THR A 60 13.17 10.58 19.77
C THR A 60 13.82 11.83 20.39
N THR A 61 15.02 12.13 19.93
CA THR A 61 15.75 13.36 20.30
C THR A 61 15.57 14.50 19.30
N CYS A 62 14.94 14.24 18.15
CA CYS A 62 14.70 15.25 17.12
C CYS A 62 13.27 15.79 17.16
N TYR A 63 13.05 16.92 16.46
CA TYR A 63 11.74 17.50 16.22
C TYR A 63 11.36 17.33 14.76
N VAL A 64 10.16 16.85 14.49
CA VAL A 64 9.58 16.77 13.15
C VAL A 64 8.24 17.50 13.09
N ASP A 65 8.03 18.27 12.02
CA ASP A 65 6.76 18.98 11.78
C ASP A 65 5.76 18.02 11.10
N ILE A 66 5.09 17.22 11.91
CA ILE A 66 4.13 16.22 11.42
C ILE A 66 3.04 16.83 10.52
N PRO A 67 2.38 17.95 10.87
CA PRO A 67 1.40 18.58 9.99
C PRO A 67 1.96 18.96 8.61
N LYS A 68 3.19 19.42 8.54
CA LYS A 68 3.85 19.74 7.28
C LYS A 68 4.11 18.49 6.46
N ILE A 69 4.65 17.43 7.06
CA ILE A 69 4.88 16.12 6.41
C ILE A 69 3.56 15.56 5.83
N VAL A 70 2.51 15.56 6.61
CA VAL A 70 1.17 15.11 6.16
C VAL A 70 0.73 15.84 4.90
N ARG A 71 0.83 17.18 4.89
CA ARG A 71 0.40 17.99 3.74
C ARG A 71 1.25 17.75 2.49
N GLU A 72 2.55 17.54 2.66
CA GLU A 72 3.48 17.22 1.57
C GLU A 72 3.14 15.88 0.95
N VAL A 73 2.96 14.83 1.74
CA VAL A 73 2.56 13.49 1.26
C VAL A 73 1.22 13.54 0.51
N VAL A 74 0.21 14.18 1.09
CA VAL A 74 -1.12 14.29 0.46
C VAL A 74 -1.05 15.05 -0.87
N ARG A 75 -0.20 16.09 -0.96
CA ARG A 75 0.04 16.84 -2.20
C ARG A 75 0.73 16.00 -3.25
N GLU A 76 1.77 15.24 -2.88
CA GLU A 76 2.51 14.35 -3.79
C GLU A 76 1.65 13.24 -4.36
N ILE A 77 0.73 12.70 -3.57
CA ILE A 77 -0.28 11.73 -4.01
C ILE A 77 -1.20 12.38 -5.06
N GLY A 78 -1.45 13.69 -4.98
CA GLY A 78 -2.27 14.43 -5.94
C GLY A 78 -3.66 14.82 -5.42
N TYR A 79 -3.88 14.82 -4.12
CA TYR A 79 -5.05 15.44 -3.48
C TYR A 79 -4.74 16.93 -3.21
N ASP A 80 -4.70 17.70 -4.28
CA ASP A 80 -4.26 19.10 -4.31
C ASP A 80 -5.38 20.11 -4.60
N ARG A 81 -6.63 19.66 -4.63
CA ARG A 81 -7.79 20.49 -4.96
C ARG A 81 -9.05 20.08 -4.23
N GLY A 82 -9.70 21.03 -3.58
CA GLY A 82 -10.94 20.80 -2.84
C GLY A 82 -12.08 20.16 -3.64
N LYS A 83 -12.09 20.32 -4.97
CA LYS A 83 -13.10 19.66 -5.84
C LYS A 83 -13.02 18.12 -5.82
N TYR A 84 -11.91 17.55 -5.37
CA TYR A 84 -11.77 16.09 -5.20
C TYR A 84 -12.38 15.58 -3.88
N GLY A 85 -12.85 16.50 -3.03
CA GLY A 85 -13.45 16.19 -1.74
C GLY A 85 -12.43 15.97 -0.62
N PHE A 86 -11.13 15.98 -0.96
CA PHE A 86 -10.00 15.91 -0.03
C PHE A 86 -8.85 16.74 -0.58
N ASP A 87 -8.17 17.50 0.28
CA ASP A 87 -7.24 18.54 -0.16
C ASP A 87 -6.13 18.76 0.87
N CYS A 88 -4.88 18.77 0.42
CA CYS A 88 -3.70 18.89 1.26
C CYS A 88 -3.61 20.21 2.05
N ASP A 89 -4.18 21.30 1.53
CA ASP A 89 -4.11 22.62 2.16
C ASP A 89 -5.25 22.84 3.18
N THR A 90 -6.41 22.20 2.95
CA THR A 90 -7.63 22.46 3.72
C THR A 90 -8.05 21.34 4.67
N CYS A 91 -7.49 20.12 4.55
CA CYS A 91 -7.78 19.06 5.51
C CYS A 91 -7.29 19.44 6.92
N ALA A 92 -8.05 19.05 7.93
CA ALA A 92 -7.61 19.12 9.31
C ALA A 92 -6.52 18.07 9.55
N VAL A 93 -5.47 18.45 10.30
CA VAL A 93 -4.44 17.52 10.77
C VAL A 93 -4.42 17.60 12.29
N ILE A 94 -4.65 16.45 12.93
CA ILE A 94 -4.63 16.30 14.39
C ILE A 94 -3.51 15.32 14.73
N THR A 95 -2.81 15.55 15.83
CA THR A 95 -1.77 14.68 16.34
C THR A 95 -2.08 14.27 17.77
N SER A 96 -1.86 12.97 18.09
CA SER A 96 -1.92 12.39 19.43
C SER A 96 -0.70 11.49 19.57
N ILE A 97 0.42 12.09 19.95
CA ILE A 97 1.71 11.38 20.06
C ILE A 97 2.13 11.41 21.52
N ASP A 98 2.42 10.25 22.07
CA ASP A 98 2.98 10.05 23.40
C ASP A 98 4.37 9.43 23.33
N GLU A 99 5.11 9.48 24.43
CA GLU A 99 6.34 8.69 24.56
C GLU A 99 6.01 7.21 24.70
N GLN A 100 6.91 6.35 24.23
CA GLN A 100 6.76 4.90 24.39
C GLN A 100 6.68 4.54 25.88
N SER A 101 5.69 3.72 26.24
CA SER A 101 5.54 3.21 27.60
C SER A 101 6.81 2.48 28.06
N PRO A 102 7.33 2.76 29.27
CA PRO A 102 8.47 2.02 29.82
C PRO A 102 8.24 0.51 29.89
N ASP A 103 7.00 0.08 30.11
CA ASP A 103 6.64 -1.36 30.17
C ASP A 103 6.75 -2.03 28.78
N ILE A 104 6.35 -1.33 27.74
CA ILE A 104 6.52 -1.79 26.34
C ILE A 104 7.99 -1.79 25.96
N ALA A 105 8.74 -0.77 26.35
CA ALA A 105 10.19 -0.66 26.10
C ALA A 105 10.96 -1.87 26.64
N LEU A 106 10.56 -2.43 27.79
CA LEU A 106 11.13 -3.66 28.32
C LEU A 106 11.00 -4.86 27.38
N GLY A 107 9.94 -4.89 26.54
CA GLY A 107 9.71 -5.95 25.57
C GLY A 107 10.48 -5.77 24.26
N VAL A 108 10.63 -4.53 23.78
CA VAL A 108 11.08 -4.24 22.41
C VAL A 108 12.50 -3.69 22.31
N ASP A 109 13.04 -3.08 23.36
CA ASP A 109 14.37 -2.44 23.30
C ASP A 109 15.54 -3.42 23.28
N LYS A 110 15.35 -4.61 23.80
CA LYS A 110 16.37 -5.68 23.83
C LYS A 110 15.74 -7.03 23.58
N SER A 111 16.43 -7.86 22.80
CA SER A 111 16.07 -9.26 22.64
C SER A 111 16.10 -10.02 23.96
N LEU A 112 15.43 -11.17 24.03
CA LEU A 112 15.45 -12.04 25.20
C LEU A 112 16.87 -12.54 25.49
N GLU A 113 17.60 -12.91 24.44
CA GLU A 113 18.98 -13.39 24.52
C GLU A 113 19.91 -12.32 25.10
N SER A 114 19.79 -11.08 24.71
CA SER A 114 20.58 -9.97 25.26
C SER A 114 20.24 -9.68 26.71
N LYS A 115 18.98 -9.85 27.12
CA LYS A 115 18.56 -9.72 28.53
C LYS A 115 19.15 -10.79 29.41
N GLU A 116 19.26 -12.03 28.91
CA GLU A 116 19.77 -13.19 29.66
C GLU A 116 21.29 -13.23 29.69
N THR A 117 21.96 -12.89 28.59
CA THR A 117 23.43 -13.02 28.49
C THR A 117 24.17 -11.71 28.76
N GLY A 118 23.51 -10.57 28.65
CA GLY A 118 24.14 -9.24 28.70
C GLY A 118 24.93 -8.88 27.44
N ASP A 119 24.85 -9.68 26.39
CA ASP A 119 25.57 -9.47 25.13
C ASP A 119 24.85 -8.41 24.29
N ALA A 120 25.54 -7.29 24.04
CA ALA A 120 25.02 -6.18 23.27
C ALA A 120 24.91 -6.51 21.75
N GLU A 121 25.69 -7.45 21.23
CA GLU A 121 25.61 -7.88 19.82
C GLU A 121 24.29 -8.62 19.53
N LEU A 122 23.69 -9.21 20.54
CA LEU A 122 22.40 -9.89 20.47
C LEU A 122 21.20 -8.95 20.76
N SER A 123 21.41 -7.64 20.87
CA SER A 123 20.35 -6.69 21.24
C SER A 123 19.20 -6.60 20.23
N ASN A 124 19.46 -6.85 18.95
CA ASN A 124 18.44 -6.86 17.91
C ASN A 124 17.75 -8.22 17.84
N GLY A 125 16.47 -8.26 18.15
CA GLY A 125 15.66 -9.47 18.12
C GLY A 125 14.38 -9.31 18.92
N ALA A 126 13.60 -10.38 18.99
CA ALA A 126 12.31 -10.34 19.68
C ALA A 126 12.48 -10.37 21.20
N GLY A 127 11.95 -9.38 21.88
CA GLY A 127 11.78 -9.36 23.34
C GLY A 127 10.37 -9.75 23.78
N ASP A 128 9.46 -9.94 22.85
CA ASP A 128 8.07 -10.34 23.00
C ASP A 128 7.66 -11.25 21.84
N GLN A 129 6.40 -11.67 21.78
CA GLN A 129 5.88 -12.51 20.70
C GLN A 129 6.06 -11.84 19.34
N GLY A 130 6.32 -12.65 18.33
CA GLY A 130 6.40 -12.19 16.95
C GLY A 130 6.26 -13.36 15.97
N MET A 131 5.75 -13.09 14.78
CA MET A 131 5.57 -14.08 13.72
C MET A 131 5.99 -13.48 12.40
N MET A 132 7.05 -14.00 11.77
CA MET A 132 7.63 -13.54 10.53
C MET A 132 7.40 -14.57 9.43
N PHE A 133 6.99 -14.09 8.25
CA PHE A 133 6.78 -14.92 7.08
C PHE A 133 7.66 -14.42 5.94
N GLY A 134 8.39 -15.35 5.32
CA GLY A 134 9.14 -15.12 4.09
C GLY A 134 8.65 -16.05 3.00
N TYR A 135 8.55 -15.56 1.76
CA TYR A 135 8.15 -16.33 0.60
C TYR A 135 8.89 -15.85 -0.64
N ALA A 136 9.32 -16.77 -1.49
CA ALA A 136 9.87 -16.46 -2.79
C ALA A 136 9.49 -17.55 -3.80
N CYS A 137 9.32 -17.18 -5.06
CA CYS A 137 9.10 -18.07 -6.17
C CYS A 137 9.81 -17.53 -7.43
N ASP A 138 9.93 -18.36 -8.47
CA ASP A 138 10.62 -18.02 -9.71
C ASP A 138 9.67 -17.56 -10.83
N GLU A 139 8.46 -17.15 -10.47
CA GLU A 139 7.43 -16.72 -11.44
C GLU A 139 7.74 -15.34 -12.05
N THR A 140 8.49 -14.52 -11.35
CA THR A 140 8.86 -13.16 -11.78
C THR A 140 10.32 -12.86 -11.48
N PRO A 141 10.97 -11.90 -12.19
CA PRO A 141 12.33 -11.48 -11.88
C PRO A 141 12.51 -10.94 -10.45
N GLU A 142 11.43 -10.43 -9.86
CA GLU A 142 11.40 -9.93 -8.48
C GLU A 142 11.28 -11.07 -7.45
N LEU A 143 11.22 -12.33 -7.88
CA LEU A 143 11.00 -13.53 -7.07
C LEU A 143 9.68 -13.49 -6.29
N MET A 144 8.69 -12.78 -6.83
CA MET A 144 7.37 -12.59 -6.23
C MET A 144 6.28 -13.34 -7.02
N PRO A 145 5.17 -13.73 -6.38
CA PRO A 145 4.04 -14.35 -7.04
C PRO A 145 3.51 -13.51 -8.20
N LEU A 146 3.28 -14.12 -9.34
CA LEU A 146 2.88 -13.42 -10.57
C LEU A 146 1.58 -12.60 -10.43
N PRO A 147 0.50 -13.09 -9.80
CA PRO A 147 -0.73 -12.30 -9.66
C PRO A 147 -0.51 -11.01 -8.88
N LEU A 148 0.25 -11.08 -7.77
CA LEU A 148 0.59 -9.91 -6.96
C LEU A 148 1.50 -8.94 -7.71
N ALA A 149 2.57 -9.44 -8.32
CA ALA A 149 3.52 -8.61 -9.08
C ALA A 149 2.81 -7.85 -10.21
N LEU A 150 1.89 -8.52 -10.94
CA LEU A 150 1.10 -7.87 -11.98
C LEU A 150 0.12 -6.85 -11.39
N ALA A 151 -0.57 -7.17 -10.29
CA ALA A 151 -1.49 -6.23 -9.64
C ALA A 151 -0.75 -4.96 -9.16
N GLN A 152 0.41 -5.11 -8.54
CA GLN A 152 1.26 -3.98 -8.12
C GLN A 152 1.74 -3.15 -9.32
N LYS A 153 2.22 -3.80 -10.38
CA LYS A 153 2.65 -3.11 -11.62
C LYS A 153 1.50 -2.37 -12.29
N LEU A 154 0.27 -2.90 -12.26
CA LEU A 154 -0.93 -2.21 -12.75
C LEU A 154 -1.25 -0.97 -11.93
N ALA A 155 -1.22 -1.05 -10.60
CA ALA A 155 -1.45 0.09 -9.72
C ALA A 155 -0.38 1.18 -9.92
N LEU A 156 0.90 0.79 -10.07
CA LEU A 156 2.00 1.69 -10.36
C LEU A 156 1.84 2.37 -11.73
N ARG A 157 1.46 1.60 -12.77
CA ARG A 157 1.20 2.13 -14.10
C ARG A 157 0.03 3.10 -14.12
N LEU A 158 -1.03 2.81 -13.38
CA LEU A 158 -2.19 3.69 -13.24
C LEU A 158 -1.78 5.04 -12.64
N ALA A 159 -0.97 5.04 -11.58
CA ALA A 159 -0.40 6.27 -11.01
C ALA A 159 0.49 7.02 -12.03
N ALA A 160 1.33 6.30 -12.78
CA ALA A 160 2.24 6.88 -13.76
C ALA A 160 1.50 7.60 -14.90
N VAL A 161 0.47 7.00 -15.50
CA VAL A 161 -0.29 7.63 -16.60
C VAL A 161 -1.10 8.84 -16.11
N ARG A 162 -1.51 8.85 -14.83
CA ARG A 162 -2.12 10.00 -14.19
C ARG A 162 -1.12 11.13 -13.97
N LYS A 163 0.00 10.84 -13.29
CA LYS A 163 1.01 11.85 -12.92
C LYS A 163 1.73 12.45 -14.13
N SER A 164 1.94 11.68 -15.19
CA SER A 164 2.50 12.18 -16.46
C SER A 164 1.55 13.08 -17.24
N GLY A 165 0.26 13.11 -16.89
CA GLY A 165 -0.75 13.83 -17.65
C GLY A 165 -1.19 13.14 -18.96
N GLN A 166 -0.80 11.87 -19.16
CA GLN A 166 -1.25 11.09 -20.32
C GLN A 166 -2.77 10.90 -20.31
N LEU A 167 -3.34 10.65 -19.12
CA LEU A 167 -4.79 10.54 -18.91
C LEU A 167 -5.21 11.53 -17.83
N THR A 168 -5.51 12.76 -18.24
CA THR A 168 -5.74 13.91 -17.35
C THR A 168 -7.01 13.82 -16.50
N TYR A 169 -7.95 12.95 -16.87
CA TYR A 169 -9.20 12.75 -16.15
C TYR A 169 -9.06 11.79 -14.96
N LEU A 170 -7.92 11.08 -14.81
CA LEU A 170 -7.69 10.17 -13.69
C LEU A 170 -7.47 10.93 -12.39
N ARG A 171 -7.89 10.30 -11.28
CA ARG A 171 -7.73 10.79 -9.92
C ARG A 171 -6.96 9.79 -9.08
N PRO A 172 -6.46 10.17 -7.88
CA PRO A 172 -5.46 9.38 -7.17
C PRO A 172 -5.91 7.99 -6.74
N ASP A 173 -7.19 7.79 -6.38
CA ASP A 173 -7.67 6.51 -5.86
C ASP A 173 -7.88 5.47 -6.97
N GLY A 174 -7.48 4.25 -6.70
CA GLY A 174 -7.64 3.15 -7.63
C GLY A 174 -7.24 1.80 -7.05
N LYS A 175 -7.71 0.76 -7.72
CA LYS A 175 -7.48 -0.65 -7.33
C LYS A 175 -7.19 -1.47 -8.57
N SER A 176 -6.40 -2.52 -8.39
CA SER A 176 -6.12 -3.53 -9.40
C SER A 176 -6.27 -4.93 -8.81
N GLN A 177 -6.70 -5.88 -9.62
CA GLN A 177 -6.75 -7.29 -9.25
C GLN A 177 -6.43 -8.13 -10.47
N VAL A 178 -5.62 -9.17 -10.29
CA VAL A 178 -5.24 -10.09 -11.36
C VAL A 178 -5.48 -11.50 -10.90
N THR A 179 -6.18 -12.27 -11.75
CA THR A 179 -6.39 -13.71 -11.58
C THR A 179 -5.57 -14.43 -12.63
N VAL A 180 -4.69 -15.31 -12.18
CA VAL A 180 -3.83 -16.14 -13.03
C VAL A 180 -4.31 -17.58 -12.96
N GLU A 181 -4.33 -18.26 -14.12
CA GLU A 181 -4.58 -19.67 -14.24
C GLU A 181 -3.25 -20.44 -14.16
N TYR A 182 -3.21 -21.46 -13.31
CA TYR A 182 -2.06 -22.33 -13.07
C TYR A 182 -2.33 -23.77 -13.52
N ASP A 183 -1.29 -24.44 -14.00
CA ASP A 183 -1.32 -25.87 -14.33
C ASP A 183 -1.09 -26.76 -13.09
N GLU A 184 -1.11 -28.07 -13.30
CA GLU A 184 -0.90 -29.08 -12.24
C GLU A 184 0.50 -29.03 -11.60
N GLN A 185 1.46 -28.40 -12.25
CA GLN A 185 2.83 -28.21 -11.77
C GLN A 185 3.01 -26.83 -11.10
N ASN A 186 1.92 -26.11 -10.81
CA ASN A 186 1.91 -24.77 -10.24
C ASN A 186 2.64 -23.73 -11.12
N ARG A 187 2.64 -23.89 -12.44
CA ARG A 187 3.20 -22.94 -13.38
C ARG A 187 2.09 -22.02 -13.91
N PRO A 188 2.33 -20.71 -13.98
CA PRO A 188 1.36 -19.77 -14.55
C PRO A 188 1.17 -20.06 -16.06
N VAL A 189 -0.06 -20.16 -16.49
CA VAL A 189 -0.43 -20.47 -17.89
C VAL A 189 -0.89 -19.21 -18.62
N ARG A 190 -1.85 -18.46 -18.01
CA ARG A 190 -2.46 -17.29 -18.60
C ARG A 190 -3.09 -16.39 -17.52
N VAL A 191 -3.34 -15.17 -17.88
CA VAL A 191 -4.18 -14.27 -17.07
C VAL A 191 -5.64 -14.52 -17.45
N ASP A 192 -6.43 -15.00 -16.50
CA ASP A 192 -7.87 -15.24 -16.71
C ASP A 192 -8.67 -13.93 -16.61
N THR A 193 -8.40 -13.13 -15.58
CA THR A 193 -9.21 -11.94 -15.30
C THR A 193 -8.33 -10.79 -14.80
N VAL A 194 -8.61 -9.59 -15.30
CA VAL A 194 -8.04 -8.33 -14.79
C VAL A 194 -9.17 -7.40 -14.40
N VAL A 195 -9.12 -6.90 -13.16
CA VAL A 195 -10.02 -5.84 -12.68
C VAL A 195 -9.20 -4.59 -12.42
N VAL A 196 -9.63 -3.47 -12.95
CA VAL A 196 -9.09 -2.14 -12.66
C VAL A 196 -10.23 -1.21 -12.28
N SER A 197 -10.17 -0.64 -11.09
CA SER A 197 -11.07 0.44 -10.67
C SER A 197 -10.26 1.71 -10.48
N THR A 198 -10.68 2.79 -11.10
CA THR A 198 -9.97 4.07 -11.03
C THR A 198 -10.94 5.22 -10.80
N GLN A 199 -10.59 6.09 -9.88
CA GLN A 199 -11.27 7.37 -9.67
C GLN A 199 -11.03 8.27 -10.90
N HIS A 200 -12.06 8.99 -11.30
CA HIS A 200 -12.04 9.79 -12.53
C HIS A 200 -12.88 11.07 -12.43
N ASP A 201 -12.66 12.00 -13.33
CA ASP A 201 -13.52 13.17 -13.50
C ASP A 201 -14.94 12.75 -13.95
N GLN A 202 -15.92 13.57 -13.59
CA GLN A 202 -17.33 13.29 -13.88
C GLN A 202 -17.69 13.34 -15.37
N ASP A 203 -16.89 14.04 -16.17
CA ASP A 203 -17.22 14.39 -17.57
C ASP A 203 -16.68 13.38 -18.59
N VAL A 204 -15.98 12.31 -18.12
CA VAL A 204 -15.48 11.22 -18.96
C VAL A 204 -16.46 10.05 -19.01
N SER A 205 -16.64 9.44 -20.18
CA SER A 205 -17.49 8.27 -20.33
C SER A 205 -16.82 6.99 -19.80
N LEU A 206 -17.63 6.05 -19.31
CA LEU A 206 -17.11 4.73 -18.89
C LEU A 206 -16.49 3.94 -20.04
N ASP A 207 -17.00 4.11 -21.26
CA ASP A 207 -16.44 3.46 -22.45
C ASP A 207 -15.04 3.99 -22.78
N THR A 208 -14.82 5.31 -22.66
CA THR A 208 -13.49 5.92 -22.79
C THR A 208 -12.54 5.38 -21.74
N ILE A 209 -12.96 5.40 -20.46
CA ILE A 209 -12.14 4.87 -19.37
C ILE A 209 -11.78 3.41 -19.62
N ARG A 210 -12.75 2.59 -20.04
CA ARG A 210 -12.51 1.17 -20.34
C ARG A 210 -11.48 1.00 -21.45
N ALA A 211 -11.61 1.70 -22.55
CA ALA A 211 -10.66 1.61 -23.66
C ALA A 211 -9.25 2.03 -23.26
N ASP A 212 -9.13 3.16 -22.57
CA ASP A 212 -7.85 3.70 -22.12
C ASP A 212 -7.17 2.79 -21.07
N MET A 213 -7.93 2.24 -20.12
CA MET A 213 -7.38 1.32 -19.12
C MET A 213 -6.86 0.04 -19.76
N ILE A 214 -7.57 -0.51 -20.75
CA ILE A 214 -7.11 -1.71 -21.45
C ILE A 214 -5.83 -1.39 -22.23
N GLU A 215 -5.78 -0.30 -22.98
CA GLU A 215 -4.65 0.00 -23.86
C GLU A 215 -3.43 0.54 -23.11
N HIS A 216 -3.63 1.53 -22.22
CA HIS A 216 -2.52 2.28 -21.61
C HIS A 216 -2.06 1.74 -20.27
N VAL A 217 -2.88 0.88 -19.63
CA VAL A 217 -2.55 0.31 -18.32
C VAL A 217 -2.39 -1.20 -18.43
N ILE A 218 -3.43 -1.94 -18.82
CA ILE A 218 -3.41 -3.42 -18.76
C ILE A 218 -2.42 -4.00 -19.77
N LYS A 219 -2.57 -3.69 -21.06
CA LYS A 219 -1.69 -4.19 -22.13
C LYS A 219 -0.27 -3.62 -22.06
N ALA A 220 -0.09 -2.46 -21.42
CA ALA A 220 1.23 -1.88 -21.21
C ALA A 220 2.04 -2.60 -20.11
N VAL A 221 1.38 -3.37 -19.23
CA VAL A 221 1.98 -4.06 -18.08
C VAL A 221 2.04 -5.55 -18.27
N ILE A 222 0.92 -6.17 -18.69
CA ILE A 222 0.82 -7.63 -18.78
C ILE A 222 1.42 -8.10 -20.10
N PRO A 223 2.41 -9.02 -20.06
CA PRO A 223 2.99 -9.56 -21.27
C PRO A 223 1.95 -10.17 -22.21
N PRO A 224 2.01 -9.88 -23.52
CA PRO A 224 1.03 -10.39 -24.49
C PRO A 224 0.88 -11.92 -24.50
N ALA A 225 1.94 -12.64 -24.17
CA ALA A 225 1.93 -14.09 -24.10
C ALA A 225 1.03 -14.66 -22.98
N LEU A 226 0.68 -13.83 -21.99
CA LEU A 226 -0.23 -14.21 -20.90
C LEU A 226 -1.68 -13.79 -21.15
N LEU A 227 -1.94 -13.03 -22.24
CA LEU A 227 -3.28 -12.57 -22.60
C LEU A 227 -3.79 -13.36 -23.81
N ASP A 228 -5.05 -13.73 -23.79
CA ASP A 228 -5.70 -14.40 -24.90
C ASP A 228 -7.14 -13.88 -25.12
N GLU A 229 -7.86 -14.48 -26.06
CA GLU A 229 -9.23 -14.10 -26.40
C GLU A 229 -10.24 -14.34 -25.27
N ASN A 230 -9.90 -15.20 -24.31
CA ASN A 230 -10.73 -15.55 -23.16
C ASN A 230 -10.41 -14.69 -21.92
N THR A 231 -9.37 -13.85 -21.97
CA THR A 231 -9.02 -12.95 -20.88
C THR A 231 -10.12 -11.92 -20.65
N LYS A 232 -10.62 -11.83 -19.44
CA LYS A 232 -11.72 -10.95 -19.03
C LYS A 232 -11.17 -9.64 -18.48
N TYR A 233 -11.69 -8.52 -18.98
CA TYR A 233 -11.33 -7.18 -18.53
C TYR A 233 -12.53 -6.49 -17.86
N TYR A 234 -12.43 -6.22 -16.58
CA TYR A 234 -13.41 -5.46 -15.81
C TYR A 234 -12.82 -4.10 -15.41
N VAL A 235 -13.30 -3.06 -16.04
CA VAL A 235 -12.90 -1.68 -15.73
C VAL A 235 -14.07 -0.95 -15.11
N ASN A 236 -13.88 -0.40 -13.92
CA ASN A 236 -14.93 0.24 -13.12
C ASN A 236 -16.24 -0.58 -13.13
N PRO A 237 -16.23 -1.87 -12.74
CA PRO A 237 -17.39 -2.75 -12.90
C PRO A 237 -18.61 -2.31 -12.10
N THR A 238 -18.43 -1.50 -11.06
CA THR A 238 -19.51 -0.90 -10.27
C THR A 238 -20.06 0.38 -10.89
N GLY A 239 -19.48 0.84 -12.02
CA GLY A 239 -19.87 2.03 -12.72
C GLY A 239 -19.06 3.27 -12.35
N ARG A 240 -19.73 4.40 -12.11
CA ARG A 240 -19.12 5.69 -11.86
C ARG A 240 -18.29 5.72 -10.56
N PHE A 241 -17.02 6.16 -10.66
CA PHE A 241 -16.12 6.31 -9.53
C PHE A 241 -15.51 7.72 -9.49
N VAL A 242 -16.34 8.72 -9.26
CA VAL A 242 -15.94 10.15 -9.20
C VAL A 242 -15.51 10.52 -7.79
N ARG A 243 -16.26 10.10 -6.77
CA ARG A 243 -15.90 10.30 -5.37
C ARG A 243 -15.03 9.14 -4.90
N GLY A 244 -13.82 9.43 -4.47
CA GLY A 244 -12.83 8.46 -4.00
C GLY A 244 -11.93 9.04 -2.91
N GLY A 245 -10.91 8.26 -2.53
CA GLY A 245 -9.98 8.63 -1.49
C GLY A 245 -10.63 8.79 -0.11
N PRO A 246 -9.98 9.50 0.83
CA PRO A 246 -10.48 9.69 2.19
C PRO A 246 -11.85 10.39 2.26
N ALA A 247 -12.28 11.06 1.19
CA ALA A 247 -13.62 11.66 1.09
C ALA A 247 -14.74 10.63 0.89
N ALA A 248 -14.41 9.44 0.43
CA ALA A 248 -15.38 8.38 0.12
C ALA A 248 -15.34 7.24 1.12
N ASP A 249 -14.12 6.88 1.60
CA ASP A 249 -13.89 5.77 2.51
C ASP A 249 -12.79 6.13 3.50
N SER A 250 -12.88 5.61 4.71
CA SER A 250 -11.88 5.86 5.73
C SER A 250 -10.65 5.00 5.54
N GLY A 251 -9.48 5.60 5.75
CA GLY A 251 -8.19 4.93 5.73
C GLY A 251 -7.62 4.72 7.12
N LEU A 252 -6.79 3.69 7.25
CA LEU A 252 -6.03 3.38 8.45
C LEU A 252 -4.71 2.70 8.05
N THR A 253 -3.62 3.09 8.70
CA THR A 253 -2.32 2.42 8.58
C THR A 253 -2.44 0.92 8.86
N GLY A 254 -1.81 0.09 8.02
CA GLY A 254 -1.75 -1.35 8.23
C GLY A 254 -2.99 -2.14 7.80
N ARG A 255 -3.83 -1.60 6.92
CA ARG A 255 -4.99 -2.31 6.38
C ARG A 255 -4.79 -2.86 4.96
N LYS A 256 -3.56 -2.81 4.43
CA LYS A 256 -3.18 -3.39 3.12
C LYS A 256 -2.02 -4.37 3.23
N ILE A 257 -1.93 -5.06 4.37
CA ILE A 257 -0.80 -5.92 4.72
C ILE A 257 -0.59 -7.11 3.77
N ILE A 258 -1.63 -7.62 3.14
CA ILE A 258 -1.53 -8.70 2.15
C ILE A 258 -1.00 -8.15 0.81
N VAL A 259 -1.37 -6.92 0.44
CA VAL A 259 -0.79 -6.19 -0.70
C VAL A 259 0.69 -5.91 -0.47
N ASP A 260 1.06 -5.56 0.75
CA ASP A 260 2.43 -5.21 1.14
C ASP A 260 3.36 -6.43 1.21
N THR A 261 2.82 -7.64 1.26
CA THR A 261 3.56 -8.88 1.42
C THR A 261 3.48 -9.78 0.18
N TYR A 262 2.77 -10.90 0.27
CA TYR A 262 2.85 -11.94 -0.76
C TYR A 262 1.51 -12.22 -1.47
N GLY A 263 0.53 -11.32 -1.34
CA GLY A 263 -0.73 -11.38 -2.09
C GLY A 263 -1.60 -12.61 -1.81
N GLY A 264 -1.43 -13.23 -0.65
CA GLY A 264 -2.14 -14.45 -0.26
C GLY A 264 -1.38 -15.75 -0.57
N SER A 265 -0.20 -15.68 -1.20
CA SER A 265 0.63 -16.86 -1.48
C SER A 265 1.35 -17.39 -0.24
N ALA A 266 1.46 -16.60 0.81
CA ALA A 266 1.98 -17.00 2.11
C ALA A 266 1.07 -16.50 3.24
N PRO A 267 1.13 -17.11 4.44
CA PRO A 267 0.48 -16.58 5.63
C PRO A 267 0.98 -15.19 6.02
N HIS A 268 0.25 -14.50 6.88
CA HIS A 268 0.62 -13.23 7.48
C HIS A 268 0.32 -13.24 8.98
N GLY A 269 1.20 -12.63 9.78
CA GLY A 269 1.04 -12.57 11.23
C GLY A 269 0.05 -11.51 11.73
N GLY A 270 -0.37 -10.58 10.86
CA GLY A 270 -1.33 -9.51 11.17
C GLY A 270 -0.70 -8.17 11.52
N GLY A 271 0.62 -8.10 11.74
CA GLY A 271 1.33 -6.86 12.08
C GLY A 271 1.46 -5.90 10.89
N CYS A 272 1.41 -4.61 11.17
CA CYS A 272 1.66 -3.54 10.21
C CYS A 272 3.17 -3.27 10.11
N PHE A 273 3.67 -2.97 8.90
CA PHE A 273 5.05 -2.54 8.69
C PHE A 273 5.19 -1.02 8.67
N SER A 274 4.23 -0.32 8.02
CA SER A 274 4.28 1.12 7.86
C SER A 274 4.32 1.86 9.20
N GLY A 275 5.18 2.85 9.30
CA GLY A 275 5.30 3.71 10.47
C GLY A 275 6.00 3.09 11.67
N LYS A 276 6.63 1.92 11.54
CA LYS A 276 7.29 1.18 12.62
C LYS A 276 8.80 1.13 12.42
N ASP A 277 9.56 1.48 13.46
CA ASP A 277 11.01 1.31 13.43
C ASP A 277 11.41 -0.19 13.41
N PRO A 278 12.68 -0.53 13.07
CA PRO A 278 13.11 -1.94 12.90
C PRO A 278 13.04 -2.81 14.15
N THR A 279 12.72 -2.26 15.32
CA THR A 279 12.57 -3.03 16.57
C THR A 279 11.15 -3.48 16.85
N LYS A 280 10.21 -3.07 16.01
CA LYS A 280 8.76 -3.31 16.17
C LYS A 280 8.28 -4.48 15.32
#